data_309c3af1e6fdb2dea48d43c9c82ef99a
#
_entry.id   309c3af1e6fdb2dea48d43c9c82ef99a
#
_cell.length_a   1.000
_cell.length_b   1.000
_cell.length_c   1.000
_cell.angle_alpha   90.00
_cell.angle_beta   90.00
_cell.angle_gamma   90.00
#
_symmetry.space_group_name_H-M   'P 1'
#
loop_
_entity.id
_entity.type
_entity.pdbx_description
1 polymer ?
#
loop_
_entity_poly.entity_id
_entity_poly.type
_entity_poly.pdbx_seq_one_letter_code
_entity_poly.pdbx_strand_id
1 'polypeptide(L)'
;MASGDPDFVFDITSTPYPIYQMFLDIEEAAGAYDFVFMAAIALALIPCVMVQFILNEREKQLKHQQLLSGMSLAGYWGSNIIFDILMAYIPILLIIMLTFVFNKHYQGIWLLFLLYPPAVVPFTYVTSFLFKSDINAQIMTLFLHFVTGGLLVIVVFVLQYLSLIHI
;
A
#
# COMPACT_ATOMS: atom_id res chain seq x y z
N MET A 1 -39.65 -47.20 -11.91
CA MET A 1 -39.93 -48.32 -10.99
C MET A 1 -39.44 -47.87 -9.63
N ALA A 2 -40.33 -47.58 -8.70
CA ALA A 2 -39.95 -47.27 -7.33
C ALA A 2 -39.48 -48.56 -6.65
N SER A 3 -38.27 -48.57 -6.15
CA SER A 3 -37.76 -49.64 -5.31
C SER A 3 -38.63 -49.72 -4.06
N GLY A 4 -39.29 -50.83 -3.81
CA GLY A 4 -40.12 -51.08 -2.64
C GLY A 4 -39.28 -51.45 -1.39
N ASP A 5 -38.03 -51.07 -1.34
CA ASP A 5 -37.16 -51.35 -0.21
C ASP A 5 -37.38 -50.24 0.85
N PRO A 6 -37.93 -50.58 2.05
CA PRO A 6 -38.22 -49.59 3.10
C PRO A 6 -36.96 -49.00 3.72
N ASP A 7 -35.78 -49.53 3.49
CA ASP A 7 -34.49 -49.07 4.02
C ASP A 7 -33.69 -48.21 3.01
N PHE A 8 -34.30 -47.86 1.88
CA PHE A 8 -33.63 -47.02 0.87
C PHE A 8 -33.63 -45.57 1.30
N VAL A 9 -32.53 -45.12 1.88
CA VAL A 9 -32.28 -43.73 2.24
C VAL A 9 -31.54 -43.06 1.10
N PHE A 10 -32.12 -42.01 0.52
CA PHE A 10 -31.41 -41.10 -0.39
C PHE A 10 -30.47 -40.21 0.44
N ASP A 11 -29.19 -40.46 0.41
CA ASP A 11 -28.20 -39.55 0.93
C ASP A 11 -27.93 -38.50 -0.16
N ILE A 12 -28.62 -37.35 -0.05
CA ILE A 12 -28.42 -36.21 -0.95
C ILE A 12 -27.28 -35.38 -0.39
N THR A 13 -26.05 -35.74 -0.74
CA THR A 13 -24.90 -34.88 -0.53
C THR A 13 -24.90 -33.77 -1.61
N SER A 14 -25.33 -32.56 -1.22
CA SER A 14 -25.19 -31.41 -2.09
C SER A 14 -23.72 -30.96 -2.09
N THR A 15 -22.99 -31.41 -3.08
CA THR A 15 -21.64 -30.85 -3.35
C THR A 15 -21.80 -29.65 -4.30
N PRO A 16 -21.32 -28.47 -3.92
CA PRO A 16 -21.35 -27.33 -4.85
C PRO A 16 -20.52 -27.67 -6.10
N TYR A 17 -21.01 -27.24 -7.25
CA TYR A 17 -20.29 -27.42 -8.51
C TYR A 17 -18.89 -26.81 -8.42
N PRO A 18 -17.84 -27.46 -8.92
CA PRO A 18 -16.48 -26.94 -8.87
C PRO A 18 -16.33 -25.56 -9.53
N ILE A 19 -17.18 -25.27 -10.51
CA ILE A 19 -17.28 -23.93 -11.14
C ILE A 19 -17.69 -22.86 -10.14
N TYR A 20 -18.56 -23.16 -9.19
CA TYR A 20 -18.99 -22.19 -8.17
C TYR A 20 -17.86 -21.82 -7.20
N GLN A 21 -17.06 -22.80 -6.78
CA GLN A 21 -15.90 -22.54 -5.95
C GLN A 21 -14.85 -21.70 -6.68
N MET A 22 -14.58 -22.01 -7.95
CA MET A 22 -13.68 -21.19 -8.78
C MET A 22 -14.15 -19.74 -8.90
N PHE A 23 -15.45 -19.47 -9.02
CA PHE A 23 -15.96 -18.10 -9.03
C PHE A 23 -15.76 -17.38 -7.69
N LEU A 24 -15.96 -18.06 -6.56
CA LEU A 24 -15.72 -17.50 -5.23
C LEU A 24 -14.24 -17.17 -5.02
N ASP A 25 -13.34 -18.05 -5.44
CA ASP A 25 -11.89 -17.84 -5.33
C ASP A 25 -11.43 -16.65 -6.19
N ILE A 26 -12.02 -16.47 -7.38
CA ILE A 26 -11.75 -15.32 -8.25
C ILE A 26 -12.29 -14.03 -7.63
N GLU A 27 -13.49 -14.04 -7.05
CA GLU A 27 -14.09 -12.88 -6.40
C GLU A 27 -13.30 -12.44 -5.17
N GLU A 28 -12.85 -13.40 -4.35
CA GLU A 28 -12.01 -13.13 -3.19
C GLU A 28 -10.65 -12.57 -3.61
N ALA A 29 -10.00 -13.15 -4.62
CA ALA A 29 -8.75 -12.67 -5.18
C ALA A 29 -8.92 -11.24 -5.75
N ALA A 30 -9.96 -10.97 -6.52
CA ALA A 30 -10.24 -9.65 -7.06
C ALA A 30 -10.40 -8.61 -5.95
N GLY A 31 -11.16 -8.92 -4.90
CA GLY A 31 -11.32 -8.03 -3.74
C GLY A 31 -10.00 -7.74 -3.00
N ALA A 32 -9.08 -8.71 -2.95
CA ALA A 32 -7.76 -8.51 -2.37
C ALA A 32 -6.91 -7.56 -3.23
N TYR A 33 -6.95 -7.69 -4.55
CA TYR A 33 -6.25 -6.78 -5.47
C TYR A 33 -6.79 -5.37 -5.44
N ASP A 34 -8.10 -5.19 -5.39
CA ASP A 34 -8.74 -3.88 -5.25
C ASP A 34 -8.26 -3.18 -3.97
N PHE A 35 -8.21 -3.88 -2.86
CA PHE A 35 -7.68 -3.35 -1.60
C PHE A 35 -6.20 -2.95 -1.74
N VAL A 36 -5.35 -3.81 -2.29
CA VAL A 36 -3.90 -3.53 -2.45
C VAL A 36 -3.69 -2.33 -3.39
N PHE A 37 -4.46 -2.24 -4.46
CA PHE A 37 -4.39 -1.12 -5.40
C PHE A 37 -4.79 0.21 -4.75
N MET A 38 -5.89 0.23 -4.00
CA MET A 38 -6.33 1.42 -3.26
C MET A 38 -5.33 1.79 -2.15
N ALA A 39 -4.78 0.81 -1.45
CA ALA A 39 -3.72 1.04 -0.46
C ALA A 39 -2.45 1.61 -1.10
N ALA A 40 -2.05 1.13 -2.27
CA ALA A 40 -0.89 1.65 -3.00
C ALA A 40 -1.06 3.12 -3.37
N ILE A 41 -2.27 3.52 -3.83
CA ILE A 41 -2.59 4.94 -4.11
C ILE A 41 -2.51 5.77 -2.82
N ALA A 42 -3.11 5.30 -1.74
CA ALA A 42 -3.10 6.01 -0.46
C ALA A 42 -1.68 6.17 0.10
N LEU A 43 -0.86 5.12 0.00
CA LEU A 43 0.54 5.14 0.43
C LEU A 43 1.41 6.06 -0.45
N ALA A 44 1.11 6.19 -1.75
CA ALA A 44 1.82 7.09 -2.66
C ALA A 44 1.64 8.59 -2.30
N LEU A 45 0.57 8.95 -1.60
CA LEU A 45 0.33 10.32 -1.14
C LEU A 45 1.26 10.73 0.00
N ILE A 46 1.74 9.80 0.81
CA ILE A 46 2.63 10.08 1.95
C ILE A 46 3.93 10.76 1.49
N PRO A 47 4.75 10.17 0.60
CA PRO A 47 5.97 10.80 0.12
C PRO A 47 5.70 12.08 -0.69
N CYS A 48 4.54 12.18 -1.32
CA CYS A 48 4.12 13.36 -2.07
C CYS A 48 4.00 14.59 -1.16
N VAL A 49 3.37 14.47 0.00
CA VAL A 49 3.25 15.55 0.98
C VAL A 49 4.60 15.88 1.61
N MET A 50 5.41 14.85 1.92
CA MET A 50 6.73 15.03 2.53
C MET A 50 7.70 15.80 1.62
N VAL A 51 7.76 15.44 0.33
CA VAL A 51 8.66 16.10 -0.62
C VAL A 51 8.32 17.58 -0.78
N GLN A 52 7.04 17.92 -0.76
CA GLN A 52 6.58 19.31 -0.81
C GLN A 52 7.09 20.10 0.40
N PHE A 53 6.97 19.53 1.61
CA PHE A 53 7.44 20.18 2.83
C PHE A 53 8.95 20.43 2.80
N ILE A 54 9.74 19.43 2.42
CA ILE A 54 11.21 19.53 2.32
C ILE A 54 11.65 20.63 1.34
N LEU A 55 11.00 20.72 0.19
CA LEU A 55 11.33 21.72 -0.82
C LEU A 55 10.89 23.13 -0.41
N ASN A 56 9.73 23.27 0.20
CA ASN A 56 9.25 24.54 0.74
C ASN A 56 10.20 25.08 1.83
N GLU A 57 10.70 24.22 2.72
CA GLU A 57 11.74 24.61 3.67
C GLU A 57 13.03 25.08 2.98
N ARG A 58 13.42 24.40 1.90
CA ARG A 58 14.61 24.77 1.11
C ARG A 58 14.42 26.11 0.40
N GLU A 59 13.27 26.35 -0.23
CA GLU A 59 12.96 27.62 -0.91
C GLU A 59 12.95 28.80 0.06
N LYS A 60 12.37 28.60 1.24
CA LYS A 60 12.30 29.66 2.29
C LYS A 60 13.59 29.80 3.10
N GLN A 61 14.64 29.07 2.79
CA GLN A 61 15.93 29.10 3.51
C GLN A 61 15.82 28.82 5.02
N LEU A 62 14.75 28.12 5.47
CA LEU A 62 14.49 27.84 6.89
C LEU A 62 15.60 27.01 7.52
N LYS A 63 16.11 26.02 6.77
CA LYS A 63 17.27 25.21 7.17
C LYS A 63 18.49 26.09 7.51
N HIS A 64 18.75 27.09 6.71
CA HIS A 64 19.89 28.01 6.95
C HIS A 64 19.72 28.82 8.24
N GLN A 65 18.51 29.29 8.50
CA GLN A 65 18.19 30.03 9.73
C GLN A 65 18.34 29.12 10.98
N GLN A 66 17.91 27.87 10.91
CA GLN A 66 18.02 26.92 12.01
C GLN A 66 19.49 26.56 12.31
N LEU A 67 20.34 26.41 11.28
CA LEU A 67 21.77 26.18 11.46
C LEU A 67 22.48 27.38 12.04
N LEU A 68 22.07 28.60 11.67
CA LEU A 68 22.61 29.83 12.25
C LEU A 68 22.24 29.99 13.74
N SER A 69 21.13 29.46 14.17
CA SER A 69 20.72 29.43 15.58
C SER A 69 21.46 28.42 16.45
N GLY A 70 22.44 27.69 15.88
CA GLY A 70 23.29 26.73 16.58
C GLY A 70 22.85 25.25 16.48
N MET A 71 21.84 24.92 15.67
CA MET A 71 21.46 23.55 15.43
C MET A 71 22.54 22.82 14.64
N SER A 72 22.91 21.60 15.06
CA SER A 72 23.81 20.76 14.29
C SER A 72 23.11 20.17 13.05
N LEU A 73 23.87 19.94 11.97
CA LEU A 73 23.36 19.36 10.73
C LEU A 73 22.74 17.96 10.95
N ALA A 74 23.37 17.15 11.81
CA ALA A 74 22.84 15.84 12.17
C ALA A 74 21.54 15.93 12.99
N GLY A 75 21.45 16.92 13.89
CA GLY A 75 20.23 17.21 14.64
C GLY A 75 19.07 17.62 13.74
N TYR A 76 19.33 18.48 12.75
CA TYR A 76 18.32 18.90 11.75
C TYR A 76 17.77 17.71 10.96
N TRP A 77 18.63 16.93 10.33
CA TRP A 77 18.20 15.78 9.52
C TRP A 77 17.57 14.67 10.36
N GLY A 78 18.16 14.39 11.53
CA GLY A 78 17.67 13.34 12.41
C GLY A 78 16.27 13.65 12.96
N SER A 79 16.05 14.86 13.42
CA SER A 79 14.73 15.28 13.95
C SER A 79 13.64 15.24 12.87
N ASN A 80 13.93 15.73 11.68
CA ASN A 80 12.97 15.75 10.58
C ASN A 80 12.64 14.33 10.11
N ILE A 81 13.63 13.45 9.92
CA ILE A 81 13.41 12.06 9.52
C ILE A 81 12.56 11.30 10.55
N ILE A 82 12.88 11.45 11.85
CA ILE A 82 12.11 10.78 12.90
C ILE A 82 10.68 11.30 12.94
N PHE A 83 10.49 12.63 12.84
CA PHE A 83 9.18 13.25 12.82
C PHE A 83 8.36 12.75 11.62
N ASP A 84 8.93 12.73 10.43
CA ASP A 84 8.26 12.31 9.21
C ASP A 84 7.89 10.81 9.23
N ILE A 85 8.77 9.96 9.79
CA ILE A 85 8.46 8.54 10.02
C ILE A 85 7.24 8.39 10.95
N LEU A 86 7.21 9.13 12.06
CA LEU A 86 6.08 9.09 13.00
C LEU A 86 4.79 9.58 12.35
N MET A 87 4.86 10.67 11.58
CA MET A 87 3.71 11.20 10.84
C MET A 87 3.21 10.26 9.75
N ALA A 88 4.11 9.52 9.09
CA ALA A 88 3.74 8.52 8.08
C ALA A 88 2.98 7.32 8.67
N TYR A 89 3.17 7.02 9.96
CA TYR A 89 2.38 5.96 10.61
C TYR A 89 0.92 6.33 10.82
N ILE A 90 0.54 7.61 10.87
CA ILE A 90 -0.84 8.03 11.11
C ILE A 90 -1.79 7.50 10.01
N PRO A 91 -1.58 7.78 8.71
CA PRO A 91 -2.42 7.23 7.64
C PRO A 91 -2.33 5.69 7.54
N ILE A 92 -1.18 5.10 7.86
CA ILE A 92 -1.02 3.65 7.89
C ILE A 92 -1.91 3.02 8.99
N LEU A 93 -1.93 3.60 10.18
CA LEU A 93 -2.83 3.14 11.25
C LEU A 93 -4.31 3.24 10.85
N LEU A 94 -4.67 4.27 10.08
CA LEU A 94 -6.03 4.38 9.52
C LEU A 94 -6.33 3.23 8.56
N ILE A 95 -5.41 2.91 7.64
CA ILE A 95 -5.56 1.79 6.70
C ILE A 95 -5.70 0.48 7.47
N ILE A 96 -4.86 0.27 8.48
CA ILE A 96 -4.93 -0.92 9.36
C ILE A 96 -6.29 -0.99 10.07
N MET A 97 -6.77 0.11 10.63
CA MET A 97 -8.10 0.17 11.27
C MET A 97 -9.21 -0.21 10.28
N LEU A 98 -9.14 0.27 9.05
CA LEU A 98 -10.10 -0.09 8.00
C LEU A 98 -10.07 -1.58 7.66
N THR A 99 -8.89 -2.23 7.62
CA THR A 99 -8.82 -3.68 7.38
C THR A 99 -9.54 -4.48 8.47
N PHE A 100 -9.46 -4.04 9.73
CA PHE A 100 -10.23 -4.66 10.82
C PHE A 100 -11.73 -4.43 10.68
N VAL A 101 -12.16 -3.20 10.37
CA VAL A 101 -13.57 -2.87 10.23
C VAL A 101 -14.21 -3.71 9.11
N PHE A 102 -13.51 -3.90 8.00
CA PHE A 102 -13.98 -4.72 6.87
C PHE A 102 -13.67 -6.21 7.02
N ASN A 103 -13.16 -6.63 8.18
CA ASN A 103 -12.84 -8.03 8.48
C ASN A 103 -11.93 -8.71 7.44
N LYS A 104 -11.00 -7.94 6.86
CA LYS A 104 -10.03 -8.43 5.88
C LYS A 104 -8.71 -8.74 6.56
N HIS A 105 -8.30 -10.01 6.50
CA HIS A 105 -7.06 -10.48 7.10
C HIS A 105 -6.07 -10.90 6.00
N TYR A 106 -5.03 -10.09 5.81
CA TYR A 106 -3.94 -10.42 4.87
C TYR A 106 -2.67 -10.77 5.65
N GLN A 107 -2.11 -11.96 5.39
CA GLN A 107 -0.87 -12.38 6.03
C GLN A 107 0.29 -11.47 5.60
N GLY A 108 1.12 -11.07 6.56
CA GLY A 108 2.32 -10.27 6.28
C GLY A 108 2.11 -8.77 6.06
N ILE A 109 0.88 -8.27 5.96
CA ILE A 109 0.58 -6.85 5.75
C ILE A 109 1.14 -5.96 6.87
N TRP A 110 1.19 -6.48 8.09
CA TRP A 110 1.74 -5.80 9.27
C TRP A 110 3.21 -5.45 9.11
N LEU A 111 3.98 -6.42 8.59
CA LEU A 111 5.42 -6.21 8.35
C LEU A 111 5.65 -5.18 7.25
N LEU A 112 4.85 -5.22 6.18
CA LEU A 112 4.89 -4.23 5.12
C LEU A 112 4.64 -2.83 5.68
N PHE A 113 3.57 -2.64 6.45
CA PHE A 113 3.19 -1.34 7.00
C PHE A 113 4.18 -0.84 8.05
N LEU A 114 4.80 -1.73 8.81
CA LEU A 114 5.84 -1.37 9.77
C LEU A 114 7.13 -0.87 9.07
N LEU A 115 7.53 -1.54 7.99
CA LEU A 115 8.77 -1.22 7.28
C LEU A 115 8.62 -0.11 6.24
N TYR A 116 7.40 0.19 5.81
CA TYR A 116 7.15 1.19 4.77
C TYR A 116 7.65 2.60 5.13
N PRO A 117 7.29 3.22 6.29
CA PRO A 117 7.76 4.56 6.64
C PRO A 117 9.29 4.69 6.72
N PRO A 118 10.02 3.81 7.43
CA PRO A 118 11.46 3.92 7.50
C PRO A 118 12.16 3.68 6.16
N ALA A 119 11.50 3.06 5.20
CA ALA A 119 12.02 2.91 3.84
C ALA A 119 11.69 4.11 2.94
N VAL A 120 10.43 4.57 2.94
CA VAL A 120 9.96 5.61 2.02
C VAL A 120 10.46 7.00 2.42
N VAL A 121 10.57 7.30 3.71
CA VAL A 121 11.01 8.64 4.17
C VAL A 121 12.43 8.96 3.71
N PRO A 122 13.47 8.15 4.00
CA PRO A 122 14.81 8.44 3.50
C PRO A 122 14.89 8.46 1.97
N PHE A 123 14.16 7.59 1.30
CA PHE A 123 14.07 7.58 -0.16
C PHE A 123 13.52 8.91 -0.71
N THR A 124 12.45 9.44 -0.10
CA THR A 124 11.86 10.72 -0.47
C THR A 124 12.84 11.88 -0.24
N TYR A 125 13.60 11.84 0.84
CA TYR A 125 14.64 12.84 1.12
C TYR A 125 15.72 12.83 0.03
N VAL A 126 16.21 11.66 -0.37
CA VAL A 126 17.21 11.54 -1.44
C VAL A 126 16.65 12.03 -2.78
N THR A 127 15.43 11.62 -3.14
CA THR A 127 14.81 12.03 -4.40
C THR A 127 14.47 13.53 -4.42
N SER A 128 14.21 14.16 -3.28
CA SER A 128 13.95 15.62 -3.19
C SER A 128 15.10 16.48 -3.75
N PHE A 129 16.34 15.98 -3.74
CA PHE A 129 17.49 16.69 -4.29
C PHE A 129 17.48 16.79 -5.81
N LEU A 130 16.69 15.97 -6.50
CA LEU A 130 16.55 15.99 -7.96
C LEU A 130 15.67 17.15 -8.43
N PHE A 131 14.90 17.76 -7.53
CA PHE A 131 13.91 18.77 -7.87
C PHE A 131 14.30 20.15 -7.33
N LYS A 132 13.93 21.18 -8.10
CA LYS A 132 14.12 22.58 -7.72
C LYS A 132 12.81 23.27 -7.31
N SER A 133 11.67 22.79 -7.83
CA SER A 133 10.32 23.33 -7.56
C SER A 133 9.52 22.32 -6.76
N ASP A 134 8.80 22.79 -5.77
CA ASP A 134 7.92 21.99 -4.89
C ASP A 134 6.80 21.30 -5.66
N ILE A 135 6.12 22.02 -6.58
CA ILE A 135 5.01 21.50 -7.38
C ILE A 135 5.48 20.38 -8.30
N ASN A 136 6.60 20.57 -9.01
CA ASN A 136 7.14 19.55 -9.90
C ASN A 136 7.60 18.30 -9.12
N ALA A 137 8.19 18.49 -7.96
CA ALA A 137 8.61 17.41 -7.09
C ALA A 137 7.42 16.57 -6.62
N GLN A 138 6.34 17.25 -6.21
CA GLN A 138 5.11 16.61 -5.75
C GLN A 138 4.50 15.74 -6.85
N ILE A 139 4.33 16.29 -8.05
CA ILE A 139 3.75 15.56 -9.19
C ILE A 139 4.64 14.38 -9.58
N MET A 140 5.95 14.58 -9.67
CA MET A 140 6.88 13.52 -10.09
C MET A 140 7.01 12.43 -9.02
N THR A 141 6.99 12.79 -7.74
CA THR A 141 7.01 11.82 -6.63
C THR A 141 5.73 10.99 -6.62
N LEU A 142 4.57 11.63 -6.79
CA LEU A 142 3.29 10.93 -6.90
C LEU A 142 3.30 9.97 -8.09
N PHE A 143 3.74 10.44 -9.26
CA PHE A 143 3.82 9.64 -10.46
C PHE A 143 4.78 8.45 -10.28
N LEU A 144 5.96 8.66 -9.70
CA LEU A 144 6.93 7.61 -9.45
C LEU A 144 6.33 6.49 -8.57
N HIS A 145 5.71 6.86 -7.45
CA HIS A 145 5.14 5.88 -6.52
C HIS A 145 3.87 5.23 -7.08
N PHE A 146 3.08 5.96 -7.86
CA PHE A 146 1.93 5.38 -8.55
C PHE A 146 2.36 4.36 -9.62
N VAL A 147 3.37 4.69 -10.41
CA VAL A 147 3.89 3.77 -11.45
C VAL A 147 4.54 2.54 -10.81
N THR A 148 5.39 2.72 -9.81
CA THR A 148 6.08 1.58 -9.17
C THR A 148 5.13 0.73 -8.33
N GLY A 149 4.22 1.32 -7.55
CA GLY A 149 3.25 0.61 -6.73
C GLY A 149 2.06 0.11 -7.54
N GLY A 150 1.37 1.00 -8.27
CA GLY A 150 0.14 0.67 -8.99
C GLY A 150 0.34 -0.26 -10.19
N LEU A 151 1.34 0.02 -11.04
CA LEU A 151 1.63 -0.86 -12.20
C LEU A 151 2.11 -2.24 -11.77
N LEU A 152 2.92 -2.36 -10.73
CA LEU A 152 3.36 -3.67 -10.24
C LEU A 152 2.18 -4.50 -9.73
N VAL A 153 1.21 -3.90 -9.05
CA VAL A 153 -0.01 -4.60 -8.62
C VAL A 153 -0.79 -5.13 -9.83
N ILE A 154 -0.97 -4.31 -10.87
CA ILE A 154 -1.67 -4.72 -12.10
C ILE A 154 -0.92 -5.86 -12.80
N VAL A 155 0.40 -5.77 -12.92
CA VAL A 155 1.21 -6.81 -13.55
C VAL A 155 1.10 -8.14 -12.79
N VAL A 156 1.20 -8.12 -11.46
CA VAL A 156 1.06 -9.32 -10.63
C VAL A 156 -0.34 -9.92 -10.78
N PHE A 157 -1.39 -9.09 -10.78
CA PHE A 157 -2.76 -9.53 -11.00
C PHE A 157 -2.92 -10.24 -12.35
N VAL A 158 -2.44 -9.63 -13.44
CA VAL A 158 -2.53 -10.21 -14.79
C VAL A 158 -1.77 -11.52 -14.88
N LEU A 159 -0.55 -11.60 -14.31
CA LEU A 159 0.25 -12.83 -14.32
C LEU A 159 -0.42 -13.95 -13.53
N GLN A 160 -1.01 -13.64 -12.38
CA GLN A 160 -1.72 -14.63 -11.58
C GLN A 160 -2.98 -15.11 -12.27
N TYR A 161 -3.73 -14.21 -12.92
CA TYR A 161 -4.91 -14.57 -13.69
C TYR A 161 -4.57 -15.47 -14.89
N LEU A 162 -3.49 -15.15 -15.61
CA LEU A 162 -3.00 -15.99 -16.71
C LEU A 162 -2.52 -17.36 -16.22
N SER A 163 -1.88 -17.45 -15.05
CA SER A 163 -1.45 -18.70 -14.44
C SER A 163 -2.66 -19.60 -14.08
N LEU A 164 -3.76 -19.01 -13.61
CA LEU A 164 -5.01 -19.75 -13.30
C LEU A 164 -5.70 -20.30 -14.55
N ILE A 165 -5.55 -19.65 -15.70
CA ILE A 165 -6.14 -20.12 -16.98
C ILE A 165 -5.33 -21.28 -17.58
N HIS A 166 -4.03 -21.38 -17.25
CA HIS A 166 -3.13 -22.40 -17.80
C HIS A 166 -3.09 -23.72 -17.00
N ILE A 167 -3.81 -23.81 -15.87
CA ILE A 167 -3.97 -25.04 -15.07
C ILE A 167 -5.36 -25.63 -15.33
#